data_f4f67359fe0d6e3d28dd12d93b8d9d12
#
_entry.id   f4f67359fe0d6e3d28dd12d93b8d9d12
#
_cell.length_a   1.000
_cell.length_b   1.000
_cell.length_c   1.000
_cell.angle_alpha   90.00
_cell.angle_beta   90.00
_cell.angle_gamma   90.00
#
_symmetry.space_group_name_H-M   'P 1'
#
loop_
_entity.id
_entity.type
_entity.pdbx_description
1 polymer ?
#
loop_
_entity_poly.entity_id
_entity_poly.type
_entity_poly.pdbx_seq_one_letter_code
_entity_poly.pdbx_strand_id
1 'polypeptide(L)'
;MRTIRLIGLLITLFPLVSAAQDTVATAIPAGGWTLEACLEYAKAHNITLNTLRLAKATAGQDVIQAKAAVLPDLAASLSAGVNHTQGVTHPLVGASGSGSVGSSMTLYSGGALRARMAESQLAETSSELDILEAESGLYLQVIQAYNAILLDKETIKYAEDLVATTTQQKTQMEAMYRVGTAARKELVQIEAVLANDQYTLTAARNAERLDKINLKQLLQLPVESDFDIVEPDTSLQPGAIASLESTLEAALANRPEVENGKTAVELAKTGLRIAKAGYLPTVGLNGDIGTGFSNGNGSSLGTQLDRSFYQQVGVSVSIPIFTRQVNKTNTAKADIAVKQAELNLANTELVLSQEVEQAYIAALNAFQQFEAAKGQLAYAEEAYRIAQEELRVETYNSVEFVQQRNTYVQALQAYTQAKYNALLAVDTYEFYRQQRNEYP
;
A
#
# COMPACT_ATOMS: atom_id res chain seq x y z
N MET A 1 -43.56 -39.59 43.84
CA MET A 1 -43.49 -39.59 42.38
C MET A 1 -43.76 -38.15 41.86
N ARG A 2 -42.75 -37.38 41.60
CA ARG A 2 -42.87 -36.10 40.89
C ARG A 2 -41.68 -36.02 39.93
N THR A 3 -41.98 -35.94 38.66
CA THR A 3 -41.13 -36.02 37.51
C THR A 3 -40.18 -34.82 37.44
N ILE A 4 -38.88 -35.10 37.41
CA ILE A 4 -37.81 -34.17 37.08
C ILE A 4 -37.90 -33.92 35.59
N ARG A 5 -38.31 -32.71 35.17
CA ARG A 5 -38.19 -32.26 33.80
C ARG A 5 -36.77 -31.80 33.55
N LEU A 6 -36.00 -32.58 32.81
CA LEU A 6 -34.73 -32.16 32.20
C LEU A 6 -35.04 -31.02 31.26
N ILE A 7 -34.55 -29.83 31.58
CA ILE A 7 -34.47 -28.73 30.61
C ILE A 7 -33.26 -29.04 29.69
N GLY A 8 -33.57 -29.58 28.53
CA GLY A 8 -32.56 -29.76 27.48
C GLY A 8 -32.11 -28.40 26.96
N LEU A 9 -30.84 -28.07 27.22
CA LEU A 9 -30.16 -26.92 26.68
C LEU A 9 -29.98 -27.15 25.15
N LEU A 10 -30.83 -26.54 24.35
CA LEU A 10 -30.75 -26.57 22.88
C LEU A 10 -29.59 -25.68 22.46
N ILE A 11 -28.42 -26.27 22.28
CA ILE A 11 -27.30 -25.61 21.57
C ILE A 11 -27.68 -25.54 20.11
N THR A 12 -28.21 -24.43 19.67
CA THR A 12 -28.39 -24.13 18.26
C THR A 12 -27.02 -23.88 17.64
N LEU A 13 -26.50 -24.87 16.91
CA LEU A 13 -25.40 -24.70 15.97
C LEU A 13 -25.86 -23.69 14.89
N PHE A 14 -25.36 -22.47 14.97
CA PHE A 14 -25.45 -21.55 13.84
C PHE A 14 -24.56 -22.11 12.74
N PRO A 15 -25.08 -22.36 11.52
CA PRO A 15 -24.21 -22.66 10.40
C PRO A 15 -23.38 -21.42 10.09
N LEU A 16 -22.06 -21.54 10.17
CA LEU A 16 -21.13 -20.59 9.56
C LEU A 16 -21.40 -20.61 8.05
N VAL A 17 -22.17 -19.66 7.60
CA VAL A 17 -22.24 -19.33 6.18
C VAL A 17 -20.89 -18.72 5.84
N SER A 18 -20.00 -19.54 5.31
CA SER A 18 -18.80 -19.07 4.61
C SER A 18 -19.29 -18.31 3.39
N ALA A 19 -19.33 -16.99 3.47
CA ALA A 19 -19.45 -16.16 2.30
C ALA A 19 -18.17 -16.41 1.48
N ALA A 20 -18.29 -17.20 0.42
CA ALA A 20 -17.28 -17.25 -0.61
C ALA A 20 -17.13 -15.81 -1.12
N GLN A 21 -15.98 -15.19 -0.87
CA GLN A 21 -15.61 -13.97 -1.57
C GLN A 21 -15.54 -14.33 -3.04
N ASP A 22 -16.49 -13.84 -3.83
CA ASP A 22 -16.37 -13.80 -5.26
C ASP A 22 -15.12 -12.96 -5.58
N THR A 23 -13.99 -13.63 -5.74
CA THR A 23 -12.84 -13.07 -6.43
C THR A 23 -13.32 -12.81 -7.85
N VAL A 24 -13.65 -11.55 -8.13
CA VAL A 24 -13.81 -11.09 -9.50
C VAL A 24 -12.47 -11.36 -10.17
N ALA A 25 -12.36 -12.50 -10.85
CA ALA A 25 -11.25 -12.80 -11.72
C ALA A 25 -11.36 -11.82 -12.89
N THR A 26 -10.70 -10.66 -12.74
CA THR A 26 -10.56 -9.73 -13.86
C THR A 26 -9.79 -10.47 -14.94
N ALA A 27 -10.46 -10.76 -16.03
CA ALA A 27 -9.88 -11.52 -17.13
C ALA A 27 -8.61 -10.79 -17.62
N ILE A 28 -7.50 -11.52 -17.66
CA ILE A 28 -6.26 -11.01 -18.24
C ILE A 28 -6.56 -10.55 -19.67
N PRO A 29 -6.29 -9.29 -20.05
CA PRO A 29 -6.62 -8.79 -21.37
C PRO A 29 -5.88 -9.61 -22.45
N ALA A 30 -6.61 -10.20 -23.39
CA ALA A 30 -6.05 -11.08 -24.42
C ALA A 30 -5.23 -10.33 -25.49
N GLY A 31 -5.14 -8.99 -25.43
CA GLY A 31 -4.55 -8.14 -26.47
C GLY A 31 -3.40 -7.25 -26.03
N GLY A 32 -2.79 -7.48 -24.88
CA GLY A 32 -1.77 -6.58 -24.31
C GLY A 32 -2.36 -5.64 -23.24
N TRP A 33 -1.48 -5.04 -22.46
CA TRP A 33 -1.82 -4.26 -21.29
C TRP A 33 -1.63 -2.76 -21.55
N THR A 34 -2.71 -1.98 -21.50
CA THR A 34 -2.62 -0.52 -21.44
C THR A 34 -2.20 -0.09 -20.03
N LEU A 35 -1.72 1.14 -19.86
CA LEU A 35 -1.39 1.68 -18.54
C LEU A 35 -2.59 1.63 -17.58
N GLU A 36 -3.78 2.03 -18.05
CA GLU A 36 -5.02 2.00 -17.28
C GLU A 36 -5.38 0.57 -16.83
N ALA A 37 -5.29 -0.40 -17.75
CA ALA A 37 -5.55 -1.81 -17.41
C ALA A 37 -4.54 -2.36 -16.38
N CYS A 38 -3.27 -1.94 -16.47
CA CYS A 38 -2.25 -2.29 -15.47
C CYS A 38 -2.60 -1.71 -14.10
N LEU A 39 -3.02 -0.44 -14.05
CA LEU A 39 -3.38 0.24 -12.81
C LEU A 39 -4.61 -0.37 -12.14
N GLU A 40 -5.68 -0.61 -12.91
CA GLU A 40 -6.88 -1.27 -12.40
C GLU A 40 -6.59 -2.68 -11.87
N TYR A 41 -5.81 -3.44 -12.63
CA TYR A 41 -5.46 -4.81 -12.23
C TYR A 41 -4.57 -4.80 -10.97
N ALA A 42 -3.55 -3.94 -10.91
CA ALA A 42 -2.70 -3.78 -9.74
C ALA A 42 -3.53 -3.41 -8.50
N LYS A 43 -4.43 -2.44 -8.62
CA LYS A 43 -5.33 -1.99 -7.55
C LYS A 43 -6.23 -3.12 -7.01
N ALA A 44 -6.68 -4.02 -7.89
CA ALA A 44 -7.53 -5.15 -7.50
C ALA A 44 -6.73 -6.32 -6.85
N HIS A 45 -5.54 -6.61 -7.35
CA HIS A 45 -4.83 -7.85 -7.04
C HIS A 45 -3.60 -7.67 -6.14
N ASN A 46 -3.10 -6.43 -5.95
CA ASN A 46 -1.91 -6.21 -5.15
C ASN A 46 -2.10 -6.71 -3.71
N ILE A 47 -1.18 -7.57 -3.26
CA ILE A 47 -1.23 -8.23 -1.93
C ILE A 47 -1.15 -7.19 -0.82
N THR A 48 -0.33 -6.16 -0.96
CA THR A 48 -0.18 -5.11 0.06
C THR A 48 -1.49 -4.34 0.23
N LEU A 49 -2.15 -3.93 -0.86
CA LEU A 49 -3.45 -3.27 -0.81
C LEU A 49 -4.53 -4.17 -0.20
N ASN A 50 -4.56 -5.44 -0.59
CA ASN A 50 -5.51 -6.40 -0.03
C ASN A 50 -5.28 -6.64 1.47
N THR A 51 -4.03 -6.65 1.92
CA THR A 51 -3.69 -6.71 3.36
C THR A 51 -4.20 -5.49 4.11
N LEU A 52 -4.03 -4.28 3.55
CA LEU A 52 -4.55 -3.04 4.14
C LEU A 52 -6.09 -3.01 4.15
N ARG A 53 -6.76 -3.53 3.11
CA ARG A 53 -8.22 -3.69 3.08
C ARG A 53 -8.72 -4.62 4.19
N LEU A 54 -8.00 -5.71 4.47
CA LEU A 54 -8.30 -6.59 5.59
C LEU A 54 -8.04 -5.91 6.94
N ALA A 55 -7.00 -5.08 7.05
CA ALA A 55 -6.75 -4.27 8.24
C ALA A 55 -7.89 -3.26 8.49
N LYS A 56 -8.38 -2.57 7.44
CA LYS A 56 -9.58 -1.72 7.53
C LYS A 56 -10.82 -2.51 7.98
N ALA A 57 -11.03 -3.72 7.43
CA ALA A 57 -12.14 -4.58 7.85
C ALA A 57 -12.03 -4.96 9.33
N THR A 58 -10.80 -5.20 9.84
CA THR A 58 -10.54 -5.43 11.26
C THR A 58 -10.89 -4.20 12.10
N ALA A 59 -10.43 -3.01 11.70
CA ALA A 59 -10.77 -1.75 12.36
C ALA A 59 -12.29 -1.50 12.39
N GLY A 60 -13.02 -1.88 11.34
CA GLY A 60 -14.47 -1.85 11.29
C GLY A 60 -15.12 -2.77 12.36
N GLN A 61 -14.54 -3.96 12.63
CA GLN A 61 -15.00 -4.82 13.73
C GLN A 61 -14.72 -4.18 15.11
N ASP A 62 -13.59 -3.49 15.26
CA ASP A 62 -13.26 -2.76 16.49
C ASP A 62 -14.26 -1.62 16.75
N VAL A 63 -14.76 -0.95 15.69
CA VAL A 63 -15.84 0.04 15.80
C VAL A 63 -17.15 -0.62 16.29
N ILE A 64 -17.50 -1.80 15.76
CA ILE A 64 -18.68 -2.55 16.22
C ILE A 64 -18.52 -2.93 17.68
N GLN A 65 -17.35 -3.44 18.08
CA GLN A 65 -17.03 -3.79 19.46
C GLN A 65 -17.10 -2.58 20.39
N ALA A 66 -16.50 -1.44 19.99
CA ALA A 66 -16.54 -0.21 20.77
C ALA A 66 -17.98 0.32 20.95
N LYS A 67 -18.83 0.24 19.94
CA LYS A 67 -20.26 0.56 20.03
C LYS A 67 -21.01 -0.41 20.93
N ALA A 68 -20.66 -1.69 20.91
CA ALA A 68 -21.30 -2.71 21.77
C ALA A 68 -20.88 -2.59 23.25
N ALA A 69 -19.78 -1.91 23.55
CA ALA A 69 -19.30 -1.71 24.94
C ALA A 69 -20.27 -0.92 25.86
N VAL A 70 -21.31 -0.31 25.30
CA VAL A 70 -22.40 0.32 26.08
C VAL A 70 -23.56 -0.63 26.38
N LEU A 71 -23.57 -1.83 25.81
CA LEU A 71 -24.59 -2.85 26.06
C LEU A 71 -24.23 -3.69 27.30
N PRO A 72 -25.23 -4.32 27.98
CA PRO A 72 -24.94 -5.27 29.02
C PRO A 72 -24.29 -6.53 28.44
N ASP A 73 -23.29 -7.06 29.13
CA ASP A 73 -22.78 -8.40 28.90
C ASP A 73 -23.65 -9.46 29.59
N LEU A 74 -23.51 -10.72 29.27
CA LEU A 74 -24.13 -11.85 29.97
C LEU A 74 -23.10 -12.98 29.98
N ALA A 75 -22.77 -13.40 31.21
CA ALA A 75 -21.82 -14.48 31.44
C ALA A 75 -22.38 -15.51 32.39
N ALA A 76 -22.18 -16.78 32.09
CA ALA A 76 -22.48 -17.87 33.01
C ALA A 76 -21.18 -18.43 33.60
N SER A 77 -21.14 -18.64 34.89
CA SER A 77 -20.01 -19.26 35.58
C SER A 77 -20.45 -20.48 36.38
N LEU A 78 -19.67 -21.55 36.29
CA LEU A 78 -19.83 -22.77 37.05
C LEU A 78 -18.51 -23.05 37.74
N SER A 79 -18.54 -23.29 39.03
CA SER A 79 -17.37 -23.67 39.79
C SER A 79 -17.67 -24.92 40.66
N ALA A 80 -16.70 -25.81 40.75
CA ALA A 80 -16.73 -26.93 41.65
C ALA A 80 -15.35 -27.11 42.27
N GLY A 81 -15.30 -27.38 43.54
CA GLY A 81 -14.04 -27.54 44.25
C GLY A 81 -14.16 -28.57 45.38
N VAL A 82 -13.04 -29.21 45.64
CA VAL A 82 -12.87 -30.09 46.83
C VAL A 82 -11.77 -29.48 47.67
N ASN A 83 -12.09 -29.16 48.92
CA ASN A 83 -11.13 -28.65 49.88
C ASN A 83 -10.92 -29.67 51.00
N HIS A 84 -9.67 -29.87 51.39
CA HIS A 84 -9.30 -30.65 52.57
C HIS A 84 -8.80 -29.69 53.63
N THR A 85 -9.50 -29.64 54.77
CA THR A 85 -9.09 -28.83 55.91
C THR A 85 -8.67 -29.74 57.03
N GLN A 86 -7.45 -29.59 57.53
CA GLN A 86 -6.95 -30.35 58.66
C GLN A 86 -7.49 -29.70 59.95
N GLY A 87 -8.53 -30.31 60.47
CA GLY A 87 -9.14 -29.86 61.73
C GLY A 87 -8.43 -30.43 62.96
N VAL A 88 -8.64 -29.81 64.14
CA VAL A 88 -8.00 -30.19 65.39
C VAL A 88 -8.46 -31.59 65.88
N THR A 89 -9.59 -32.09 65.44
CA THR A 89 -10.19 -33.40 65.90
C THR A 89 -10.41 -34.38 64.72
N HIS A 90 -10.70 -33.95 63.52
CA HIS A 90 -10.88 -34.83 62.34
C HIS A 90 -10.60 -34.06 61.05
N PRO A 91 -9.94 -34.68 60.04
CA PRO A 91 -9.81 -34.07 58.70
C PRO A 91 -11.18 -34.00 58.04
N LEU A 92 -11.58 -32.80 57.61
CA LEU A 92 -12.81 -32.56 56.86
C LEU A 92 -12.53 -32.41 55.39
N VAL A 93 -13.11 -33.29 54.58
CA VAL A 93 -13.11 -33.13 53.10
C VAL A 93 -14.43 -32.46 52.75
N GLY A 94 -14.29 -31.22 52.24
CA GLY A 94 -15.42 -30.44 51.77
C GLY A 94 -15.52 -30.45 50.24
N ALA A 95 -16.67 -30.78 49.71
CA ALA A 95 -16.98 -30.53 48.27
C ALA A 95 -17.99 -29.39 48.18
N SER A 96 -17.71 -28.43 47.31
CA SER A 96 -18.58 -27.28 47.08
C SER A 96 -18.70 -27.00 45.58
N GLY A 97 -19.80 -26.41 45.20
CA GLY A 97 -19.99 -25.95 43.84
C GLY A 97 -20.97 -24.78 43.78
N SER A 98 -20.79 -23.91 42.83
CA SER A 98 -21.71 -22.81 42.58
C SER A 98 -21.92 -22.61 41.08
N GLY A 99 -23.09 -22.15 40.71
CA GLY A 99 -23.43 -21.71 39.38
C GLY A 99 -24.09 -20.34 39.43
N SER A 100 -23.64 -19.44 38.58
CA SER A 100 -24.25 -18.10 38.46
C SER A 100 -24.35 -17.65 37.04
N VAL A 101 -25.32 -16.79 36.76
CA VAL A 101 -25.45 -16.01 35.55
C VAL A 101 -25.40 -14.54 35.94
N GLY A 102 -24.42 -13.83 35.44
CA GLY A 102 -24.22 -12.41 35.72
C GLY A 102 -24.27 -11.55 34.47
N SER A 103 -24.71 -10.34 34.66
CA SER A 103 -24.75 -9.29 33.65
C SER A 103 -24.18 -8.00 34.22
N SER A 104 -23.32 -7.32 33.45
CA SER A 104 -22.80 -6.04 33.86
C SER A 104 -22.91 -5.03 32.71
N MET A 105 -23.06 -3.74 33.04
CA MET A 105 -23.16 -2.64 32.09
C MET A 105 -22.55 -1.39 32.72
N THR A 106 -21.73 -0.69 31.94
CA THR A 106 -21.20 0.62 32.34
C THR A 106 -22.18 1.71 31.92
N LEU A 107 -22.83 2.35 32.86
CA LEU A 107 -23.78 3.44 32.63
C LEU A 107 -23.07 4.78 32.38
N TYR A 108 -21.95 5.01 33.09
CA TYR A 108 -21.13 6.23 32.94
C TYR A 108 -19.69 5.95 33.29
N SER A 109 -18.76 6.52 32.52
CA SER A 109 -17.31 6.38 32.73
C SER A 109 -16.58 7.70 32.44
N GLY A 110 -17.11 8.83 32.88
CA GLY A 110 -16.49 10.11 32.62
C GLY A 110 -16.43 10.53 31.14
N GLY A 111 -17.24 9.91 30.28
CA GLY A 111 -17.19 10.10 28.83
C GLY A 111 -16.18 9.20 28.08
N ALA A 112 -15.41 8.34 28.80
CA ALA A 112 -14.42 7.46 28.18
C ALA A 112 -15.00 6.52 27.13
N LEU A 113 -16.20 5.95 27.33
CA LEU A 113 -16.86 5.07 26.36
C LEU A 113 -17.12 5.78 25.04
N ARG A 114 -17.65 7.01 25.09
CA ARG A 114 -17.90 7.80 23.88
C ARG A 114 -16.58 8.18 23.18
N ALA A 115 -15.56 8.52 23.95
CA ALA A 115 -14.25 8.83 23.40
C ALA A 115 -13.58 7.61 22.75
N ARG A 116 -13.72 6.40 23.34
CA ARG A 116 -13.24 5.15 22.72
C ARG A 116 -13.98 4.79 21.44
N MET A 117 -15.31 5.02 21.37
CA MET A 117 -16.04 4.87 20.11
C MET A 117 -15.52 5.80 19.02
N ALA A 118 -15.24 7.07 19.38
CA ALA A 118 -14.66 8.03 18.44
C ALA A 118 -13.22 7.65 18.04
N GLU A 119 -12.43 7.13 18.98
CA GLU A 119 -11.07 6.61 18.71
C GLU A 119 -11.10 5.46 17.70
N SER A 120 -11.97 4.47 17.87
CA SER A 120 -12.13 3.36 16.91
C SER A 120 -12.61 3.83 15.55
N GLN A 121 -13.51 4.81 15.46
CA GLN A 121 -13.94 5.39 14.18
C GLN A 121 -12.81 6.13 13.47
N LEU A 122 -12.00 6.91 14.20
CA LEU A 122 -10.83 7.58 13.65
C LEU A 122 -9.76 6.58 13.20
N ALA A 123 -9.58 5.47 13.93
CA ALA A 123 -8.67 4.40 13.55
C ALA A 123 -9.14 3.69 12.26
N GLU A 124 -10.45 3.48 12.08
CA GLU A 124 -11.00 2.97 10.82
C GLU A 124 -10.75 3.95 9.66
N THR A 125 -10.95 5.25 9.89
CA THR A 125 -10.65 6.29 8.89
C THR A 125 -9.16 6.33 8.56
N SER A 126 -8.26 6.23 9.54
CA SER A 126 -6.82 6.14 9.30
C SER A 126 -6.46 4.93 8.44
N SER A 127 -7.05 3.75 8.71
CA SER A 127 -6.84 2.55 7.89
C SER A 127 -7.35 2.72 6.45
N GLU A 128 -8.39 3.53 6.23
CA GLU A 128 -8.83 3.89 4.88
C GLU A 128 -7.82 4.79 4.17
N LEU A 129 -7.26 5.76 4.88
CA LEU A 129 -6.22 6.65 4.35
C LEU A 129 -4.93 5.90 4.04
N ASP A 130 -4.55 4.91 4.86
CA ASP A 130 -3.40 4.02 4.60
C ASP A 130 -3.55 3.26 3.27
N ILE A 131 -4.78 2.84 2.92
CA ILE A 131 -5.06 2.21 1.62
C ILE A 131 -4.81 3.21 0.49
N LEU A 132 -5.29 4.45 0.63
CA LEU A 132 -5.13 5.49 -0.39
C LEU A 132 -3.66 5.91 -0.58
N GLU A 133 -2.90 5.98 0.51
CA GLU A 133 -1.45 6.21 0.46
C GLU A 133 -0.73 5.09 -0.31
N ALA A 134 -1.07 3.84 -0.01
CA ALA A 134 -0.50 2.68 -0.69
C ALA A 134 -0.94 2.60 -2.17
N GLU A 135 -2.19 2.94 -2.49
CA GLU A 135 -2.68 3.05 -3.88
C GLU A 135 -1.90 4.13 -4.65
N SER A 136 -1.63 5.28 -4.03
CA SER A 136 -0.82 6.36 -4.61
C SER A 136 0.63 5.91 -4.89
N GLY A 137 1.24 5.21 -3.96
CA GLY A 137 2.59 4.65 -4.14
C GLY A 137 2.64 3.59 -5.23
N LEU A 138 1.63 2.71 -5.31
CA LEU A 138 1.53 1.69 -6.36
C LEU A 138 1.34 2.32 -7.74
N TYR A 139 0.52 3.36 -7.85
CA TYR A 139 0.31 4.11 -9.08
C TYR A 139 1.64 4.62 -9.67
N LEU A 140 2.46 5.28 -8.85
CA LEU A 140 3.77 5.78 -9.29
C LEU A 140 4.72 4.65 -9.72
N GLN A 141 4.74 3.53 -8.98
CA GLN A 141 5.57 2.38 -9.32
C GLN A 141 5.16 1.73 -10.65
N VAL A 142 3.86 1.60 -10.90
CA VAL A 142 3.33 1.04 -12.16
C VAL A 142 3.66 1.95 -13.34
N ILE A 143 3.49 3.27 -13.21
CA ILE A 143 3.85 4.23 -14.27
C ILE A 143 5.35 4.15 -14.58
N GLN A 144 6.21 4.12 -13.56
CA GLN A 144 7.66 4.00 -13.74
C GLN A 144 8.03 2.73 -14.50
N ALA A 145 7.49 1.58 -14.08
CA ALA A 145 7.77 0.29 -14.72
C ALA A 145 7.21 0.23 -16.16
N TYR A 146 6.03 0.79 -16.39
CA TYR A 146 5.43 0.87 -17.73
C TYR A 146 6.25 1.73 -18.69
N ASN A 147 6.66 2.93 -18.23
CA ASN A 147 7.52 3.82 -19.01
C ASN A 147 8.90 3.22 -19.31
N ALA A 148 9.49 2.44 -18.38
CA ALA A 148 10.74 1.73 -18.62
C ALA A 148 10.62 0.73 -19.78
N ILE A 149 9.53 -0.05 -19.83
CA ILE A 149 9.28 -0.99 -20.94
C ILE A 149 9.06 -0.25 -22.25
N LEU A 150 8.37 0.91 -22.25
CA LEU A 150 8.21 1.73 -23.46
C LEU A 150 9.55 2.24 -23.99
N LEU A 151 10.42 2.71 -23.08
CA LEU A 151 11.79 3.11 -23.41
C LEU A 151 12.59 1.95 -24.04
N ASP A 152 12.50 0.76 -23.45
CA ASP A 152 13.19 -0.41 -23.95
C ASP A 152 12.71 -0.83 -25.34
N LYS A 153 11.40 -0.84 -25.57
CA LYS A 153 10.81 -1.12 -26.89
C LYS A 153 11.29 -0.15 -27.97
N GLU A 154 11.33 1.15 -27.66
CA GLU A 154 11.87 2.15 -28.58
C GLU A 154 13.37 1.93 -28.83
N THR A 155 14.11 1.57 -27.77
CA THR A 155 15.53 1.23 -27.83
C THR A 155 15.79 0.00 -28.73
N ILE A 156 14.97 -1.04 -28.59
CA ILE A 156 15.06 -2.24 -29.43
C ILE A 156 14.81 -1.87 -30.90
N LYS A 157 13.77 -1.10 -31.16
CA LYS A 157 13.40 -0.70 -32.53
C LYS A 157 14.52 0.01 -33.25
N TYR A 158 15.14 1.03 -32.65
CA TYR A 158 16.26 1.69 -33.28
C TYR A 158 17.51 0.80 -33.34
N ALA A 159 17.76 -0.09 -32.37
CA ALA A 159 18.88 -1.02 -32.41
C ALA A 159 18.73 -2.06 -33.53
N GLU A 160 17.51 -2.51 -33.84
CA GLU A 160 17.20 -3.37 -34.99
C GLU A 160 17.47 -2.66 -36.29
N ASP A 161 17.08 -1.37 -36.44
CA ASP A 161 17.35 -0.55 -37.63
C ASP A 161 18.86 -0.34 -37.81
N LEU A 162 19.62 -0.14 -36.75
CA LEU A 162 21.07 -0.02 -36.80
C LEU A 162 21.74 -1.33 -37.27
N VAL A 163 21.34 -2.48 -36.72
CA VAL A 163 21.84 -3.80 -37.15
C VAL A 163 21.52 -4.04 -38.62
N ALA A 164 20.31 -3.74 -39.10
CA ALA A 164 19.92 -3.88 -40.49
C ALA A 164 20.78 -3.00 -41.41
N THR A 165 20.93 -1.71 -41.07
CA THR A 165 21.74 -0.75 -41.83
C THR A 165 23.21 -1.17 -41.89
N THR A 166 23.80 -1.56 -40.74
CA THR A 166 25.22 -1.98 -40.68
C THR A 166 25.45 -3.30 -41.43
N THR A 167 24.44 -4.19 -41.42
CA THR A 167 24.49 -5.44 -42.21
C THR A 167 24.55 -5.15 -43.73
N GLN A 168 23.76 -4.17 -44.20
CA GLN A 168 23.82 -3.74 -45.63
C GLN A 168 25.17 -3.10 -45.95
N GLN A 169 25.68 -2.23 -45.07
CA GLN A 169 27.01 -1.60 -45.23
C GLN A 169 28.13 -2.66 -45.28
N LYS A 170 28.09 -3.67 -44.41
CA LYS A 170 29.01 -4.80 -44.41
C LYS A 170 28.98 -5.53 -45.79
N THR A 171 27.78 -5.84 -46.27
CA THR A 171 27.62 -6.52 -47.57
C THR A 171 28.23 -5.71 -48.72
N GLN A 172 28.00 -4.39 -48.72
CA GLN A 172 28.60 -3.49 -49.70
C GLN A 172 30.13 -3.46 -49.57
N MET A 173 30.69 -3.34 -48.38
CA MET A 173 32.12 -3.31 -48.11
C MET A 173 32.79 -4.63 -48.49
N GLU A 174 32.13 -5.78 -48.25
CA GLU A 174 32.61 -7.10 -48.72
C GLU A 174 32.69 -7.18 -50.24
N ALA A 175 31.71 -6.63 -50.95
CA ALA A 175 31.74 -6.56 -52.41
C ALA A 175 32.90 -5.68 -52.91
N MET A 176 33.12 -4.49 -52.33
CA MET A 176 34.21 -3.58 -52.66
C MET A 176 35.59 -4.20 -52.36
N TYR A 177 35.74 -4.87 -51.22
CA TYR A 177 36.96 -5.59 -50.86
C TYR A 177 37.26 -6.72 -51.87
N ARG A 178 36.25 -7.46 -52.30
CA ARG A 178 36.39 -8.57 -53.25
C ARG A 178 36.89 -8.14 -54.62
N VAL A 179 36.51 -6.93 -55.08
CA VAL A 179 36.98 -6.34 -56.36
C VAL A 179 38.24 -5.46 -56.20
N GLY A 180 38.78 -5.36 -54.96
CA GLY A 180 40.02 -4.67 -54.65
C GLY A 180 39.91 -3.14 -54.50
N THR A 181 38.69 -2.56 -54.40
CA THR A 181 38.47 -1.12 -54.22
C THR A 181 38.41 -0.69 -52.74
N ALA A 182 38.25 -1.65 -51.80
CA ALA A 182 38.31 -1.35 -50.37
C ALA A 182 39.44 -2.11 -49.67
N ALA A 183 40.02 -1.53 -48.64
CA ALA A 183 41.05 -2.16 -47.81
C ALA A 183 40.49 -3.16 -46.81
N ARG A 184 41.27 -4.20 -46.48
CA ARG A 184 40.90 -5.19 -45.40
C ARG A 184 40.56 -4.50 -44.09
N LYS A 185 41.25 -3.41 -43.75
CA LYS A 185 41.01 -2.63 -42.52
C LYS A 185 39.58 -2.10 -42.47
N GLU A 186 39.02 -1.61 -43.57
CA GLU A 186 37.67 -1.03 -43.64
C GLU A 186 36.61 -2.10 -43.43
N LEU A 187 36.79 -3.27 -44.05
CA LEU A 187 35.89 -4.40 -43.81
C LEU A 187 35.90 -4.83 -42.35
N VAL A 188 37.08 -5.02 -41.73
CA VAL A 188 37.16 -5.41 -40.29
C VAL A 188 36.56 -4.34 -39.39
N GLN A 189 36.65 -3.07 -39.75
CA GLN A 189 36.04 -1.96 -38.99
C GLN A 189 34.52 -2.03 -39.03
N ILE A 190 33.89 -2.29 -40.15
CA ILE A 190 32.43 -2.45 -40.27
C ILE A 190 31.96 -3.76 -39.56
N GLU A 191 32.76 -4.83 -39.64
CA GLU A 191 32.46 -6.05 -38.87
C GLU A 191 32.46 -5.80 -37.35
N ALA A 192 33.40 -5.00 -36.86
CA ALA A 192 33.42 -4.62 -35.42
C ALA A 192 32.23 -3.74 -35.04
N VAL A 193 31.82 -2.81 -35.92
CA VAL A 193 30.60 -2.00 -35.68
C VAL A 193 29.37 -2.88 -35.65
N LEU A 194 29.19 -3.84 -36.56
CA LEU A 194 28.06 -4.77 -36.56
C LEU A 194 28.02 -5.63 -35.30
N ALA A 195 29.17 -6.12 -34.85
CA ALA A 195 29.24 -6.89 -33.60
C ALA A 195 28.80 -6.05 -32.39
N ASN A 196 29.17 -4.78 -32.34
CA ASN A 196 28.75 -3.84 -31.31
C ASN A 196 27.22 -3.56 -31.38
N ASP A 197 26.67 -3.38 -32.59
CA ASP A 197 25.21 -3.16 -32.74
C ASP A 197 24.41 -4.40 -32.30
N GLN A 198 24.86 -5.60 -32.63
CA GLN A 198 24.26 -6.85 -32.19
C GLN A 198 24.34 -7.03 -30.68
N TYR A 199 25.45 -6.62 -30.06
CA TYR A 199 25.56 -6.59 -28.60
C TYR A 199 24.54 -5.64 -27.97
N THR A 200 24.43 -4.42 -28.50
CA THR A 200 23.48 -3.40 -28.04
C THR A 200 22.03 -3.89 -28.15
N LEU A 201 21.66 -4.49 -29.30
CA LEU A 201 20.33 -5.07 -29.48
C LEU A 201 20.05 -6.20 -28.48
N THR A 202 21.02 -7.06 -28.22
CA THR A 202 20.88 -8.15 -27.26
C THR A 202 20.71 -7.60 -25.84
N ALA A 203 21.47 -6.56 -25.47
CA ALA A 203 21.36 -5.89 -24.17
C ALA A 203 19.98 -5.24 -23.98
N ALA A 204 19.48 -4.53 -25.01
CA ALA A 204 18.15 -3.89 -24.97
C ALA A 204 17.02 -4.93 -24.80
N ARG A 205 17.06 -6.03 -25.55
CA ARG A 205 16.08 -7.12 -25.38
C ARG A 205 16.11 -7.78 -24.00
N ASN A 206 17.29 -7.84 -23.38
CA ASN A 206 17.40 -8.36 -22.01
C ASN A 206 16.87 -7.36 -20.98
N ALA A 207 17.08 -6.04 -21.19
CA ALA A 207 16.50 -4.99 -20.35
C ALA A 207 14.96 -5.06 -20.38
N GLU A 208 14.37 -5.10 -21.57
CA GLU A 208 12.91 -5.24 -21.73
C GLU A 208 12.35 -6.46 -20.99
N ARG A 209 13.03 -7.61 -21.06
CA ARG A 209 12.59 -8.82 -20.36
C ARG A 209 12.61 -8.62 -18.83
N LEU A 210 13.64 -7.95 -18.31
CA LEU A 210 13.74 -7.67 -16.88
C LEU A 210 12.66 -6.69 -16.42
N ASP A 211 12.41 -5.63 -17.19
CA ASP A 211 11.40 -4.64 -16.84
C ASP A 211 9.98 -5.17 -16.99
N LYS A 212 9.72 -6.08 -17.94
CA LYS A 212 8.48 -6.87 -17.98
C LYS A 212 8.30 -7.74 -16.74
N ILE A 213 9.37 -8.36 -16.22
CA ILE A 213 9.31 -9.14 -14.97
C ILE A 213 9.00 -8.22 -13.79
N ASN A 214 9.61 -7.03 -13.72
CA ASN A 214 9.36 -6.05 -12.68
C ASN A 214 7.87 -5.60 -12.68
N LEU A 215 7.32 -5.26 -13.84
CA LEU A 215 5.91 -4.90 -13.94
C LEU A 215 4.97 -6.06 -13.61
N LYS A 216 5.26 -7.29 -14.09
CA LYS A 216 4.53 -8.49 -13.70
C LYS A 216 4.50 -8.70 -12.18
N GLN A 217 5.61 -8.44 -11.49
CA GLN A 217 5.68 -8.52 -10.04
C GLN A 217 4.80 -7.47 -9.36
N LEU A 218 4.77 -6.23 -9.84
CA LEU A 218 3.88 -5.19 -9.32
C LEU A 218 2.40 -5.56 -9.52
N LEU A 219 2.07 -6.16 -10.67
CA LEU A 219 0.74 -6.65 -11.00
C LEU A 219 0.37 -7.97 -10.29
N GLN A 220 1.31 -8.63 -9.64
CA GLN A 220 1.13 -9.96 -9.02
C GLN A 220 0.69 -11.03 -10.02
N LEU A 221 1.15 -10.95 -11.28
CA LEU A 221 0.86 -11.94 -12.31
C LEU A 221 1.69 -13.22 -12.12
N PRO A 222 1.15 -14.40 -12.46
CA PRO A 222 1.91 -15.64 -12.46
C PRO A 222 3.16 -15.56 -13.37
N VAL A 223 4.25 -16.20 -12.98
CA VAL A 223 5.51 -16.17 -13.73
C VAL A 223 5.33 -16.68 -15.18
N GLU A 224 4.47 -17.67 -15.36
CA GLU A 224 4.22 -18.32 -16.66
C GLU A 224 3.26 -17.52 -17.58
N SER A 225 2.64 -16.45 -17.08
CA SER A 225 1.73 -15.66 -17.90
C SER A 225 2.47 -14.94 -19.02
N ASP A 226 1.97 -15.06 -20.24
CA ASP A 226 2.41 -14.22 -21.35
C ASP A 226 1.97 -12.77 -21.09
N PHE A 227 2.92 -11.84 -21.19
CA PHE A 227 2.70 -10.46 -20.83
C PHE A 227 3.43 -9.53 -21.78
N ASP A 228 2.69 -8.63 -22.40
CA ASP A 228 3.22 -7.51 -23.17
C ASP A 228 2.34 -6.28 -23.00
N ILE A 229 2.97 -5.11 -23.07
CA ILE A 229 2.28 -3.83 -22.98
C ILE A 229 1.93 -3.30 -24.37
N VAL A 230 0.82 -2.54 -24.42
CA VAL A 230 0.40 -1.83 -25.62
C VAL A 230 1.19 -0.52 -25.75
N GLU A 231 1.81 -0.29 -26.90
CA GLU A 231 2.38 1.02 -27.19
C GLU A 231 1.24 2.00 -27.51
N PRO A 232 1.20 3.18 -26.89
CA PRO A 232 0.17 4.16 -27.20
C PRO A 232 0.32 4.70 -28.63
N ASP A 233 -0.80 4.80 -29.34
CA ASP A 233 -0.85 5.25 -30.77
C ASP A 233 -0.44 6.73 -30.98
N THR A 234 -0.31 7.50 -29.91
CA THR A 234 0.02 8.93 -29.98
C THR A 234 1.51 9.16 -29.85
N SER A 235 2.04 10.12 -30.63
CA SER A 235 3.37 10.68 -30.39
C SER A 235 3.39 11.33 -29.01
N LEU A 236 3.79 10.54 -28.00
CA LEU A 236 3.91 11.00 -26.62
C LEU A 236 4.82 12.24 -26.59
N GLN A 237 4.25 13.36 -26.19
CA GLN A 237 4.99 14.59 -25.93
C GLN A 237 4.72 15.00 -24.48
N PRO A 238 5.76 15.46 -23.75
CA PRO A 238 5.56 15.97 -22.41
C PRO A 238 4.53 17.11 -22.41
N GLY A 239 3.57 17.05 -21.48
CA GLY A 239 2.54 18.07 -21.32
C GLY A 239 3.09 19.40 -20.80
N ALA A 240 2.25 20.42 -20.75
CA ALA A 240 2.60 21.69 -20.12
C ALA A 240 2.73 21.52 -18.60
N ILE A 241 3.83 22.02 -18.01
CA ILE A 241 4.10 21.92 -16.58
C ILE A 241 3.29 23.02 -15.85
N ALA A 242 2.42 22.62 -14.91
CA ALA A 242 1.66 23.52 -14.08
C ALA A 242 2.55 24.34 -13.12
N SER A 243 2.03 25.43 -12.55
CA SER A 243 2.82 26.25 -11.60
C SER A 243 3.06 25.50 -10.29
N LEU A 244 4.25 25.70 -9.69
CA LEU A 244 4.59 25.07 -8.40
C LEU A 244 3.58 25.45 -7.31
N GLU A 245 3.19 26.73 -7.24
CA GLU A 245 2.28 27.25 -6.20
C GLU A 245 0.91 26.53 -6.24
N SER A 246 0.31 26.41 -7.43
CA SER A 246 -1.00 25.75 -7.57
C SER A 246 -0.94 24.25 -7.26
N THR A 247 0.15 23.60 -7.63
CA THR A 247 0.35 22.15 -7.36
C THR A 247 0.59 21.90 -5.88
N LEU A 248 1.38 22.76 -5.21
CA LEU A 248 1.65 22.66 -3.78
C LEU A 248 0.37 22.86 -2.96
N GLU A 249 -0.44 23.86 -3.31
CA GLU A 249 -1.73 24.10 -2.65
C GLU A 249 -2.68 22.90 -2.81
N ALA A 250 -2.78 22.38 -4.03
CA ALA A 250 -3.60 21.18 -4.31
C ALA A 250 -3.10 19.94 -3.53
N ALA A 251 -1.79 19.70 -3.50
CA ALA A 251 -1.18 18.59 -2.79
C ALA A 251 -1.47 18.66 -1.28
N LEU A 252 -1.20 19.80 -0.63
CA LEU A 252 -1.44 19.97 0.80
C LEU A 252 -2.93 19.89 1.19
N ALA A 253 -3.84 20.20 0.26
CA ALA A 253 -5.28 20.10 0.49
C ALA A 253 -5.83 18.68 0.32
N ASN A 254 -5.31 17.90 -0.65
CA ASN A 254 -5.98 16.70 -1.14
C ASN A 254 -5.22 15.39 -0.87
N ARG A 255 -3.92 15.45 -0.53
CA ARG A 255 -3.11 14.23 -0.38
C ARG A 255 -3.49 13.44 0.87
N PRO A 256 -3.66 12.10 0.75
CA PRO A 256 -4.08 11.25 1.86
C PRO A 256 -3.09 11.25 3.03
N GLU A 257 -1.79 11.45 2.79
CA GLU A 257 -0.75 11.52 3.82
C GLU A 257 -0.99 12.68 4.82
N VAL A 258 -1.42 13.84 4.31
CA VAL A 258 -1.75 15.01 5.14
C VAL A 258 -3.05 14.79 5.90
N GLU A 259 -4.06 14.21 5.26
CA GLU A 259 -5.34 13.87 5.89
C GLU A 259 -5.15 12.82 7.00
N ASN A 260 -4.29 11.83 6.79
CA ASN A 260 -3.92 10.82 7.78
C ASN A 260 -3.16 11.45 8.96
N GLY A 261 -2.24 12.36 8.69
CA GLY A 261 -1.57 13.15 9.73
C GLY A 261 -2.55 13.96 10.60
N LYS A 262 -3.56 14.61 9.99
CA LYS A 262 -4.64 15.30 10.71
C LYS A 262 -5.48 14.32 11.54
N THR A 263 -5.80 13.17 10.99
CA THR A 263 -6.52 12.09 11.69
C THR A 263 -5.73 11.57 12.89
N ALA A 264 -4.41 11.41 12.77
CA ALA A 264 -3.53 11.03 13.87
C ALA A 264 -3.51 12.07 15.01
N VAL A 265 -3.57 13.36 14.69
CA VAL A 265 -3.71 14.42 15.70
C VAL A 265 -5.06 14.29 16.44
N GLU A 266 -6.16 14.05 15.74
CA GLU A 266 -7.49 13.87 16.37
C GLU A 266 -7.57 12.59 17.20
N LEU A 267 -6.88 11.49 16.78
CA LEU A 267 -6.68 10.28 17.57
C LEU A 267 -5.98 10.60 18.90
N ALA A 268 -4.87 11.32 18.85
CA ALA A 268 -4.11 11.71 20.04
C ALA A 268 -4.94 12.60 20.98
N LYS A 269 -5.70 13.58 20.44
CA LYS A 269 -6.63 14.41 21.22
C LYS A 269 -7.75 13.59 21.86
N THR A 270 -8.21 12.54 21.17
CA THR A 270 -9.22 11.63 21.71
C THR A 270 -8.64 10.77 22.83
N GLY A 271 -7.40 10.28 22.69
CA GLY A 271 -6.64 9.63 23.76
C GLY A 271 -6.48 10.53 25.00
N LEU A 272 -6.23 11.82 24.80
CA LEU A 272 -6.19 12.79 25.89
C LEU A 272 -7.56 12.94 26.60
N ARG A 273 -8.67 12.92 25.85
CA ARG A 273 -10.02 12.90 26.45
C ARG A 273 -10.26 11.65 27.30
N ILE A 274 -9.81 10.48 26.82
CA ILE A 274 -9.89 9.22 27.57
C ILE A 274 -9.05 9.30 28.86
N ALA A 275 -7.83 9.81 28.78
CA ALA A 275 -6.96 9.98 29.96
C ALA A 275 -7.57 10.91 31.00
N LYS A 276 -8.18 12.02 30.58
CA LYS A 276 -8.90 12.97 31.45
C LYS A 276 -10.14 12.36 32.11
N ALA A 277 -10.83 11.44 31.44
CA ALA A 277 -11.97 10.73 31.98
C ALA A 277 -11.62 9.90 33.23
N GLY A 278 -10.35 9.51 33.39
CA GLY A 278 -9.85 8.81 34.59
C GLY A 278 -9.93 9.60 35.90
N TYR A 279 -10.21 10.91 35.86
CA TYR A 279 -10.48 11.73 37.04
C TYR A 279 -11.97 11.74 37.43
N LEU A 280 -12.87 11.26 36.57
CA LEU A 280 -14.30 11.34 36.75
C LEU A 280 -14.84 10.04 37.34
N PRO A 281 -16.01 10.07 38.03
CA PRO A 281 -16.63 8.88 38.54
C PRO A 281 -16.99 7.87 37.43
N THR A 282 -17.00 6.60 37.77
CA THR A 282 -17.60 5.53 36.96
C THR A 282 -18.84 4.97 37.64
N VAL A 283 -19.88 4.72 36.86
CA VAL A 283 -21.16 4.14 37.35
C VAL A 283 -21.41 2.86 36.58
N GLY A 284 -21.52 1.75 37.30
CA GLY A 284 -21.82 0.43 36.74
C GLY A 284 -23.18 -0.07 37.27
N LEU A 285 -23.88 -0.80 36.42
CA LEU A 285 -25.05 -1.62 36.78
C LEU A 285 -24.64 -3.08 36.68
N ASN A 286 -24.95 -3.89 37.70
CA ASN A 286 -24.71 -5.32 37.70
C ASN A 286 -25.93 -6.07 38.18
N GLY A 287 -26.15 -7.25 37.64
CA GLY A 287 -27.21 -8.16 38.07
C GLY A 287 -26.69 -9.58 38.03
N ASP A 288 -26.98 -10.34 39.08
CA ASP A 288 -26.53 -11.71 39.23
C ASP A 288 -27.67 -12.59 39.74
N ILE A 289 -27.74 -13.80 39.19
CA ILE A 289 -28.60 -14.88 39.66
C ILE A 289 -27.71 -16.09 39.87
N GLY A 290 -27.80 -16.72 41.05
CA GLY A 290 -26.94 -17.86 41.32
C GLY A 290 -27.46 -18.79 42.41
N THR A 291 -26.81 -19.94 42.51
CA THR A 291 -27.04 -20.92 43.56
C THR A 291 -25.76 -21.73 43.81
N GLY A 292 -25.70 -22.43 44.93
CA GLY A 292 -24.56 -23.27 45.28
C GLY A 292 -24.85 -24.35 46.28
N PHE A 293 -23.91 -25.25 46.46
CA PHE A 293 -23.96 -26.31 47.46
C PHE A 293 -22.62 -26.50 48.16
N SER A 294 -22.68 -27.07 49.38
CA SER A 294 -21.48 -27.49 50.11
C SER A 294 -21.82 -28.74 50.90
N ASN A 295 -21.02 -29.79 50.84
CA ASN A 295 -21.29 -31.07 51.48
C ASN A 295 -21.14 -31.02 53.01
N GLY A 296 -20.58 -29.93 53.58
CA GLY A 296 -20.50 -29.74 55.05
C GLY A 296 -21.85 -29.45 55.78
N ASN A 297 -22.94 -29.23 55.03
CA ASN A 297 -24.19 -28.69 55.53
C ASN A 297 -25.27 -29.75 55.88
N GLY A 298 -24.99 -31.05 55.69
CA GLY A 298 -25.90 -32.17 56.12
C GLY A 298 -27.24 -32.25 55.35
N SER A 299 -27.56 -31.30 54.48
CA SER A 299 -28.82 -31.25 53.73
C SER A 299 -28.63 -31.86 52.33
N SER A 300 -29.69 -32.36 51.70
CA SER A 300 -29.62 -32.89 50.33
C SER A 300 -29.25 -31.80 49.37
N LEU A 301 -28.58 -32.17 48.24
CA LEU A 301 -28.11 -31.26 47.23
C LEU A 301 -29.25 -30.38 46.67
N GLY A 302 -30.44 -30.96 46.40
CA GLY A 302 -31.60 -30.22 45.93
C GLY A 302 -32.10 -29.16 46.91
N THR A 303 -32.09 -29.49 48.23
CA THR A 303 -32.47 -28.55 49.28
C THR A 303 -31.46 -27.42 49.44
N GLN A 304 -30.16 -27.71 49.22
CA GLN A 304 -29.12 -26.69 49.29
C GLN A 304 -29.22 -25.74 48.12
N LEU A 305 -29.40 -26.25 46.89
CA LEU A 305 -29.55 -25.43 45.69
C LEU A 305 -30.79 -24.51 45.76
N ASP A 306 -31.89 -24.99 46.37
CA ASP A 306 -33.10 -24.17 46.54
C ASP A 306 -32.91 -23.08 47.63
N ARG A 307 -32.25 -23.41 48.73
CA ARG A 307 -32.02 -22.48 49.85
C ARG A 307 -30.92 -21.45 49.57
N SER A 308 -29.95 -21.78 48.74
CA SER A 308 -28.86 -20.87 48.37
C SER A 308 -29.13 -20.07 47.09
N PHE A 309 -30.32 -20.22 46.49
CA PHE A 309 -30.73 -19.41 45.37
C PHE A 309 -30.81 -17.93 45.74
N TYR A 310 -30.14 -17.09 45.00
CA TYR A 310 -30.14 -15.65 45.18
C TYR A 310 -30.31 -14.91 43.86
N GLN A 311 -30.83 -13.70 43.96
CA GLN A 311 -30.93 -12.73 42.88
C GLN A 311 -30.44 -11.39 43.43
N GLN A 312 -29.61 -10.72 42.68
CA GLN A 312 -29.05 -9.44 43.07
C GLN A 312 -29.06 -8.49 41.88
N VAL A 313 -29.46 -7.24 42.10
CA VAL A 313 -29.25 -6.12 41.17
C VAL A 313 -28.62 -5.01 41.98
N GLY A 314 -27.55 -4.45 41.47
CA GLY A 314 -26.79 -3.41 42.13
C GLY A 314 -26.30 -2.32 41.21
N VAL A 315 -26.21 -1.12 41.75
CA VAL A 315 -25.52 0.01 41.09
C VAL A 315 -24.26 0.29 41.90
N SER A 316 -23.12 0.34 41.19
CA SER A 316 -21.84 0.68 41.80
C SER A 316 -21.38 2.04 41.30
N VAL A 317 -20.89 2.87 42.18
CA VAL A 317 -20.28 4.18 41.86
C VAL A 317 -18.85 4.17 42.41
N SER A 318 -17.87 4.32 41.54
CA SER A 318 -16.46 4.42 41.91
C SER A 318 -15.95 5.83 41.64
N ILE A 319 -15.45 6.50 42.66
CA ILE A 319 -14.93 7.89 42.57
C ILE A 319 -13.44 7.86 42.89
N PRO A 320 -12.55 8.14 41.95
CA PRO A 320 -11.11 8.17 42.19
C PRO A 320 -10.69 9.42 42.97
N ILE A 321 -10.43 9.27 44.29
CA ILE A 321 -10.02 10.39 45.18
C ILE A 321 -8.48 10.58 45.09
N PHE A 322 -7.72 9.50 45.20
CA PHE A 322 -6.25 9.54 45.13
C PHE A 322 -5.74 8.35 44.36
N THR A 323 -5.11 8.63 43.19
CA THR A 323 -4.64 7.61 42.27
C THR A 323 -3.11 7.47 42.23
N ARG A 324 -2.39 7.90 43.25
CA ARG A 324 -0.92 7.83 43.31
C ARG A 324 -0.23 8.37 42.09
N GLN A 325 -0.64 9.54 41.56
CA GLN A 325 -0.18 10.22 40.37
C GLN A 325 -0.53 9.53 39.02
N VAL A 326 -1.21 8.37 39.02
CA VAL A 326 -1.50 7.60 37.79
C VAL A 326 -2.27 8.48 36.78
N ASN A 327 -3.40 9.08 37.18
CA ASN A 327 -4.18 9.90 36.28
C ASN A 327 -3.46 11.15 35.78
N LYS A 328 -2.67 11.81 36.68
CA LYS A 328 -1.85 12.97 36.31
C LYS A 328 -0.79 12.60 35.28
N THR A 329 -0.10 11.49 35.48
CA THR A 329 0.95 11.02 34.55
C THR A 329 0.33 10.57 33.22
N ASN A 330 -0.80 9.86 33.23
CA ASN A 330 -1.47 9.44 32.00
C ASN A 330 -1.94 10.65 31.17
N THR A 331 -2.52 11.66 31.84
CA THR A 331 -2.93 12.91 31.16
C THR A 331 -1.73 13.68 30.59
N ALA A 332 -0.62 13.77 31.35
CA ALA A 332 0.60 14.41 30.86
C ALA A 332 1.22 13.66 29.67
N LYS A 333 1.25 12.31 29.71
CA LYS A 333 1.70 11.50 28.57
C LYS A 333 0.82 11.69 27.34
N ALA A 334 -0.49 11.71 27.52
CA ALA A 334 -1.43 11.94 26.42
C ALA A 334 -1.30 13.36 25.83
N ASP A 335 -1.03 14.39 26.64
CA ASP A 335 -0.74 15.75 26.15
C ASP A 335 0.55 15.80 25.34
N ILE A 336 1.59 15.07 25.77
CA ILE A 336 2.83 14.92 25.00
C ILE A 336 2.58 14.21 23.68
N ALA A 337 1.73 13.15 23.67
CA ALA A 337 1.35 12.44 22.44
C ALA A 337 0.63 13.35 21.43
N VAL A 338 -0.23 14.28 21.90
CA VAL A 338 -0.84 15.28 21.01
C VAL A 338 0.23 16.15 20.35
N LYS A 339 1.18 16.68 21.12
CA LYS A 339 2.27 17.52 20.60
C LYS A 339 3.16 16.75 19.60
N GLN A 340 3.41 15.45 19.89
CA GLN A 340 4.14 14.59 18.96
C GLN A 340 3.39 14.42 17.64
N ALA A 341 2.07 14.18 17.70
CA ALA A 341 1.24 14.04 16.50
C ALA A 341 1.21 15.35 15.68
N GLU A 342 1.13 16.51 16.32
CA GLU A 342 1.18 17.83 15.68
C GLU A 342 2.55 18.07 14.99
N LEU A 343 3.66 17.70 15.63
CA LEU A 343 4.98 17.77 15.01
C LEU A 343 5.15 16.79 13.84
N ASN A 344 4.59 15.59 13.94
CA ASN A 344 4.59 14.62 12.85
C ASN A 344 3.80 15.14 11.65
N LEU A 345 2.62 15.74 11.88
CA LEU A 345 1.83 16.38 10.81
C LEU A 345 2.65 17.48 10.12
N ALA A 346 3.23 18.40 10.89
CA ALA A 346 4.07 19.47 10.33
C ALA A 346 5.26 18.92 9.53
N ASN A 347 5.86 17.81 9.97
CA ASN A 347 6.91 17.12 9.22
C ASN A 347 6.38 16.50 7.93
N THR A 348 5.20 15.87 7.96
CA THR A 348 4.56 15.31 6.75
C THR A 348 4.28 16.40 5.72
N GLU A 349 3.74 17.56 6.14
CA GLU A 349 3.50 18.70 5.27
C GLU A 349 4.79 19.26 4.67
N LEU A 350 5.87 19.31 5.45
CA LEU A 350 7.19 19.75 4.99
C LEU A 350 7.78 18.77 3.96
N VAL A 351 7.76 17.47 4.25
CA VAL A 351 8.27 16.42 3.35
C VAL A 351 7.50 16.44 2.04
N LEU A 352 6.17 16.46 2.09
CA LEU A 352 5.33 16.56 0.89
C LEU A 352 5.65 17.81 0.07
N SER A 353 5.85 18.95 0.73
CA SER A 353 6.22 20.21 0.03
C SER A 353 7.56 20.07 -0.70
N GLN A 354 8.54 19.43 -0.07
CA GLN A 354 9.84 19.15 -0.70
C GLN A 354 9.73 18.16 -1.86
N GLU A 355 8.91 17.12 -1.73
CA GLU A 355 8.67 16.15 -2.80
C GLU A 355 8.02 16.81 -4.03
N VAL A 356 7.01 17.68 -3.82
CA VAL A 356 6.37 18.44 -4.89
C VAL A 356 7.36 19.39 -5.57
N GLU A 357 8.20 20.09 -4.81
CA GLU A 357 9.24 20.96 -5.35
C GLU A 357 10.28 20.18 -6.15
N GLN A 358 10.73 19.03 -5.63
CA GLN A 358 11.66 18.15 -6.34
C GLN A 358 11.06 17.62 -7.64
N ALA A 359 9.79 17.19 -7.63
CA ALA A 359 9.07 16.73 -8.81
C ALA A 359 8.93 17.86 -9.86
N TYR A 360 8.63 19.10 -9.41
CA TYR A 360 8.58 20.27 -10.30
C TYR A 360 9.92 20.53 -11.00
N ILE A 361 11.01 20.57 -10.21
CA ILE A 361 12.36 20.81 -10.73
C ILE A 361 12.78 19.65 -11.67
N ALA A 362 12.45 18.41 -11.29
CA ALA A 362 12.72 17.25 -12.15
C ALA A 362 11.96 17.32 -13.48
N ALA A 363 10.68 17.69 -13.47
CA ALA A 363 9.87 17.87 -14.68
C ALA A 363 10.43 18.99 -15.58
N LEU A 364 10.78 20.14 -15.00
CA LEU A 364 11.36 21.27 -15.74
C LEU A 364 12.69 20.90 -16.39
N ASN A 365 13.60 20.28 -15.63
CA ASN A 365 14.91 19.86 -16.12
C ASN A 365 14.78 18.79 -17.21
N ALA A 366 13.94 17.77 -17.00
CA ALA A 366 13.72 16.70 -17.96
C ALA A 366 13.11 17.23 -19.26
N PHE A 367 12.18 18.18 -19.19
CA PHE A 367 11.62 18.85 -20.37
C PHE A 367 12.68 19.64 -21.16
N GLN A 368 13.53 20.41 -20.46
CA GLN A 368 14.63 21.16 -21.11
C GLN A 368 15.65 20.21 -21.75
N GLN A 369 15.98 19.10 -21.08
CA GLN A 369 16.88 18.08 -21.64
C GLN A 369 16.26 17.41 -22.87
N PHE A 370 14.96 17.15 -22.88
CA PHE A 370 14.25 16.60 -24.03
C PHE A 370 14.33 17.55 -25.25
N GLU A 371 14.05 18.84 -25.06
CA GLU A 371 14.14 19.84 -26.16
C GLU A 371 15.58 19.99 -26.68
N ALA A 372 16.57 19.96 -25.79
CA ALA A 372 17.99 20.01 -26.19
C ALA A 372 18.42 18.74 -26.97
N ALA A 373 18.02 17.55 -26.47
CA ALA A 373 18.33 16.28 -27.14
C ALA A 373 17.61 16.14 -28.48
N LYS A 374 16.39 16.66 -28.62
CA LYS A 374 15.67 16.74 -29.89
C LYS A 374 16.41 17.58 -30.93
N GLY A 375 16.93 18.75 -30.53
CA GLY A 375 17.77 19.57 -31.38
C GLY A 375 19.10 18.89 -31.77
N GLN A 376 19.76 18.25 -30.82
CA GLN A 376 20.98 17.49 -31.04
C GLN A 376 20.75 16.33 -32.02
N LEU A 377 19.67 15.58 -31.89
CA LEU A 377 19.31 14.47 -32.78
C LEU A 377 19.13 14.98 -34.22
N ALA A 378 18.37 16.07 -34.42
CA ALA A 378 18.10 16.62 -35.74
C ALA A 378 19.39 17.01 -36.51
N TYR A 379 20.35 17.62 -35.82
CA TYR A 379 21.64 17.97 -36.44
C TYR A 379 22.57 16.76 -36.66
N ALA A 380 22.58 15.81 -35.72
CA ALA A 380 23.37 14.59 -35.84
C ALA A 380 22.85 13.67 -36.96
N GLU A 381 21.52 13.58 -37.12
CA GLU A 381 20.87 12.84 -38.22
C GLU A 381 21.22 13.41 -39.57
N GLU A 382 21.17 14.74 -39.74
CA GLU A 382 21.51 15.40 -40.99
C GLU A 382 23.00 15.24 -41.29
N ALA A 383 23.90 15.38 -40.32
CA ALA A 383 25.32 15.14 -40.49
C ALA A 383 25.63 13.70 -40.90
N TYR A 384 24.95 12.74 -40.29
CA TYR A 384 25.07 11.33 -40.65
C TYR A 384 24.55 11.04 -42.07
N ARG A 385 23.40 11.63 -42.44
CA ARG A 385 22.84 11.53 -43.80
C ARG A 385 23.82 12.07 -44.86
N ILE A 386 24.46 13.23 -44.63
CA ILE A 386 25.48 13.79 -45.50
C ILE A 386 26.67 12.82 -45.60
N ALA A 387 27.20 12.32 -44.48
CA ALA A 387 28.31 11.37 -44.45
C ALA A 387 28.00 10.06 -45.20
N GLN A 388 26.72 9.58 -45.18
CA GLN A 388 26.29 8.43 -45.98
C GLN A 388 26.38 8.70 -47.48
N GLU A 389 25.94 9.87 -47.95
CA GLU A 389 26.03 10.26 -49.38
C GLU A 389 27.46 10.45 -49.83
N GLU A 390 28.31 11.08 -49.01
CA GLU A 390 29.74 11.28 -49.31
C GLU A 390 30.51 9.95 -49.36
N LEU A 391 30.18 8.99 -48.47
CA LEU A 391 30.74 7.63 -48.52
C LEU A 391 30.33 6.90 -49.82
N ARG A 392 29.08 7.10 -50.28
CA ARG A 392 28.55 6.49 -51.49
C ARG A 392 29.29 6.96 -52.79
N VAL A 393 29.77 8.21 -52.81
CA VAL A 393 30.50 8.79 -53.94
C VAL A 393 32.03 8.73 -53.77
N GLU A 394 32.51 7.93 -52.78
CA GLU A 394 33.95 7.66 -52.51
C GLU A 394 34.75 8.91 -52.11
N THR A 395 34.11 10.00 -51.68
CA THR A 395 34.76 11.24 -51.25
C THR A 395 35.05 11.30 -49.76
N TYR A 396 34.56 10.36 -48.99
CA TYR A 396 34.64 10.38 -47.52
C TYR A 396 35.46 9.22 -46.94
N ASN A 397 36.21 9.50 -45.85
CA ASN A 397 37.01 8.49 -45.16
C ASN A 397 36.12 7.62 -44.28
N SER A 398 36.27 6.31 -44.33
CA SER A 398 35.51 5.34 -43.54
C SER A 398 35.61 5.59 -42.03
N VAL A 399 36.70 6.16 -41.51
CA VAL A 399 36.86 6.49 -40.09
C VAL A 399 35.96 7.67 -39.69
N GLU A 400 35.90 8.70 -40.49
CA GLU A 400 35.06 9.87 -40.29
C GLU A 400 33.58 9.49 -40.39
N PHE A 401 33.22 8.62 -41.33
CA PHE A 401 31.87 8.06 -41.42
C PHE A 401 31.44 7.32 -40.13
N VAL A 402 32.28 6.44 -39.59
CA VAL A 402 31.99 5.73 -38.33
C VAL A 402 31.91 6.70 -37.18
N GLN A 403 32.66 7.76 -37.15
CA GLN A 403 32.57 8.80 -36.12
C GLN A 403 31.25 9.57 -36.19
N GLN A 404 30.81 10.00 -37.39
CA GLN A 404 29.50 10.66 -37.56
C GLN A 404 28.34 9.74 -37.20
N ARG A 405 28.43 8.46 -37.60
CA ARG A 405 27.46 7.44 -37.17
C ARG A 405 27.38 7.29 -35.65
N ASN A 406 28.52 7.20 -34.98
CA ASN A 406 28.54 7.09 -33.51
C ASN A 406 27.93 8.33 -32.85
N THR A 407 28.18 9.53 -33.38
CA THR A 407 27.55 10.77 -32.92
C THR A 407 26.02 10.73 -33.09
N TYR A 408 25.53 10.25 -34.23
CA TYR A 408 24.11 10.06 -34.48
C TYR A 408 23.50 9.05 -33.51
N VAL A 409 24.13 7.87 -33.31
CA VAL A 409 23.64 6.84 -32.39
C VAL A 409 23.57 7.35 -30.95
N GLN A 410 24.60 8.10 -30.52
CA GLN A 410 24.61 8.72 -29.18
C GLN A 410 23.49 9.77 -29.03
N ALA A 411 23.28 10.60 -30.07
CA ALA A 411 22.20 11.58 -30.06
C ALA A 411 20.80 10.93 -30.03
N LEU A 412 20.62 9.83 -30.78
CA LEU A 412 19.39 9.05 -30.80
C LEU A 412 19.11 8.41 -29.45
N GLN A 413 20.11 7.82 -28.81
CA GLN A 413 19.98 7.27 -27.44
C GLN A 413 19.64 8.36 -26.42
N ALA A 414 20.35 9.51 -26.49
CA ALA A 414 20.09 10.65 -25.60
C ALA A 414 18.66 11.18 -25.77
N TYR A 415 18.18 11.30 -27.00
CA TYR A 415 16.83 11.76 -27.32
C TYR A 415 15.77 10.78 -26.77
N THR A 416 15.92 9.48 -27.03
CA THR A 416 14.98 8.46 -26.58
C THR A 416 14.90 8.45 -25.04
N GLN A 417 16.05 8.46 -24.37
CA GLN A 417 16.11 8.52 -22.91
C GLN A 417 15.48 9.80 -22.36
N ALA A 418 15.80 10.97 -22.95
CA ALA A 418 15.27 12.26 -22.51
C ALA A 418 13.76 12.36 -22.74
N LYS A 419 13.23 11.79 -23.84
CA LYS A 419 11.79 11.73 -24.13
C LYS A 419 11.03 11.01 -23.01
N TYR A 420 11.42 9.79 -22.68
CA TYR A 420 10.72 8.98 -21.68
C TYR A 420 10.95 9.48 -20.24
N ASN A 421 12.14 10.04 -19.96
CA ASN A 421 12.39 10.72 -18.68
C ASN A 421 11.49 11.95 -18.50
N ALA A 422 11.29 12.74 -19.57
CA ALA A 422 10.43 13.92 -19.53
C ALA A 422 8.96 13.53 -19.36
N LEU A 423 8.49 12.48 -20.04
CA LEU A 423 7.13 11.95 -19.83
C LEU A 423 6.93 11.52 -18.40
N LEU A 424 7.81 10.67 -17.86
CA LEU A 424 7.70 10.18 -16.48
C LEU A 424 7.76 11.31 -15.47
N ALA A 425 8.65 12.30 -15.65
CA ALA A 425 8.79 13.41 -14.71
C ALA A 425 7.57 14.33 -14.72
N VAL A 426 6.97 14.59 -15.90
CA VAL A 426 5.74 15.37 -16.02
C VAL A 426 4.56 14.62 -15.42
N ASP A 427 4.39 13.34 -15.72
CA ASP A 427 3.32 12.50 -15.16
C ASP A 427 3.42 12.40 -13.64
N THR A 428 4.65 12.25 -13.11
CA THR A 428 4.90 12.25 -11.65
C THR A 428 4.53 13.59 -11.02
N TYR A 429 4.84 14.71 -11.68
CA TYR A 429 4.47 16.04 -11.17
C TYR A 429 2.96 16.28 -11.22
N GLU A 430 2.29 15.89 -12.32
CA GLU A 430 0.84 15.98 -12.47
C GLU A 430 0.09 15.13 -11.44
N PHE A 431 0.65 13.98 -11.05
CA PHE A 431 0.11 13.15 -9.99
C PHE A 431 -0.07 13.90 -8.65
N TYR A 432 0.85 14.81 -8.29
CA TYR A 432 0.69 15.63 -7.07
C TYR A 432 -0.40 16.68 -7.19
N ARG A 433 -0.79 17.07 -8.41
CA ARG A 433 -1.84 18.05 -8.69
C ARG A 433 -3.23 17.45 -8.72
N GLN A 434 -3.34 16.17 -9.12
CA GLN A 434 -4.64 15.49 -9.32
C GLN A 434 -5.40 15.33 -8.01
N GLN A 435 -6.73 15.51 -8.08
CA GLN A 435 -7.61 15.27 -6.95
C GLN A 435 -7.85 13.77 -6.76
N ARG A 436 -8.18 13.38 -5.52
CA ARG A 436 -8.43 12.00 -5.05
C ARG A 436 -9.34 11.15 -5.96
N ASN A 437 -10.23 11.76 -6.75
CA ASN A 437 -11.22 11.06 -7.60
C ASN A 437 -10.83 11.01 -9.08
N GLU A 438 -9.66 11.49 -9.45
CA GLU A 438 -9.21 11.58 -10.84
C GLU A 438 -8.23 10.47 -11.23
N TYR A 439 -7.89 9.57 -10.29
CA TYR A 439 -7.10 8.37 -10.63
C TYR A 439 -7.99 7.35 -11.35
N PRO A 440 -7.60 6.93 -12.55
CA PRO A 440 -8.32 5.89 -13.29
C PRO A 440 -8.34 4.55 -12.56
#